data_1d23d12cc0eab3eae77729ce816b424f
#
_entry.id   1d23d12cc0eab3eae77729ce816b424f
#
_cell.length_a   1.000
_cell.length_b   1.000
_cell.length_c   1.000
_cell.angle_alpha   90.00
_cell.angle_beta   90.00
_cell.angle_gamma   90.00
#
_symmetry.space_group_name_H-M   'P 1'
#
loop_
_entity.id
_entity.type
_entity.pdbx_description
1 polymer ?
#
loop_
_entity_poly.entity_id
_entity_poly.type
_entity_poly.pdbx_seq_one_letter_code
_entity_poly.pdbx_strand_id
1 'polypeptide(L)'
;MMNTIQTEPRQRGRRSIAAWLAMAITLTATHALAQTPAASYPTKPIRIIIPFVVGGPTDILTRVIGQKMTEHWGQQVLADNRGGAGGNIAAEMTAKSAPDGYTLMLGTPGILTINPFLGEVHFDTLKDFTAVTMASNLTSILVVHPSLGVKTGKELIQYAKTRPGQLNFGSSGNGSTSHIAMEMFNRAAGINIRHIPYKGAAPAASDLVAGTVQVLMIGLPTVMPHVATGRIIALGVPTPTPSALAPGIPTVAESAGLPGFEVSNWLGFVMPAATPRSIVLRLNTEINSIVRTPEVRAQLLKAGLEPTGSTVEEMQASLETGLKNGARIVKEANITLD
;
A
#
# COMPACT_ATOMS: atom_id res chain seq x y z
N MET A 1 -11.83 52.95 -86.25
CA MET A 1 -11.95 51.58 -85.85
C MET A 1 -11.56 51.51 -84.38
N MET A 2 -12.56 51.43 -83.50
CA MET A 2 -12.40 51.44 -82.04
C MET A 2 -12.50 50.04 -81.57
N ASN A 3 -11.45 49.55 -80.89
CA ASN A 3 -11.43 48.21 -80.26
C ASN A 3 -11.77 48.39 -78.78
N THR A 4 -12.90 47.82 -78.37
CA THR A 4 -13.37 47.82 -76.97
C THR A 4 -12.75 46.64 -76.24
N ILE A 5 -12.00 46.90 -75.18
CA ILE A 5 -11.45 45.82 -74.28
C ILE A 5 -12.46 45.63 -73.15
N GLN A 6 -13.06 44.45 -73.08
CA GLN A 6 -13.85 44.00 -71.94
C GLN A 6 -12.95 43.44 -70.86
N THR A 7 -13.06 43.96 -69.63
CA THR A 7 -12.42 43.45 -68.44
C THR A 7 -13.39 42.59 -67.65
N GLU A 8 -13.09 41.27 -67.53
CA GLU A 8 -13.82 40.37 -66.63
C GLU A 8 -13.32 40.53 -65.19
N PRO A 9 -14.22 40.50 -64.20
CA PRO A 9 -13.80 40.55 -62.79
C PRO A 9 -13.35 39.19 -62.25
N ARG A 10 -12.15 39.14 -61.67
CA ARG A 10 -11.58 37.98 -60.99
C ARG A 10 -12.39 37.58 -59.73
N GLN A 11 -13.18 36.49 -59.84
CA GLN A 11 -13.86 35.82 -58.71
C GLN A 11 -13.00 34.72 -58.02
N ARG A 12 -11.70 34.86 -57.87
CA ARG A 12 -10.81 33.81 -57.28
C ARG A 12 -10.54 33.90 -55.79
N GLY A 13 -10.93 34.99 -55.08
CA GLY A 13 -10.58 35.21 -53.66
C GLY A 13 -11.53 34.63 -52.62
N ARG A 14 -12.80 34.40 -52.96
CA ARG A 14 -13.83 34.06 -51.96
C ARG A 14 -13.99 32.56 -51.63
N ARG A 15 -13.55 31.68 -52.53
CA ARG A 15 -13.67 30.24 -52.31
C ARG A 15 -12.59 29.66 -51.42
N SER A 16 -11.41 30.28 -51.32
CA SER A 16 -10.30 29.81 -50.49
C SER A 16 -10.49 30.08 -48.99
N ILE A 17 -11.11 31.22 -48.63
CA ILE A 17 -11.34 31.59 -47.22
C ILE A 17 -12.41 30.71 -46.56
N ALA A 18 -13.45 30.33 -47.28
CA ALA A 18 -14.50 29.42 -46.80
C ALA A 18 -13.99 28.01 -46.56
N ALA A 19 -13.03 27.50 -47.36
CA ALA A 19 -12.41 26.20 -47.21
C ALA A 19 -11.49 26.13 -45.99
N TRP A 20 -10.75 27.21 -45.65
CA TRP A 20 -9.92 27.26 -44.47
C TRP A 20 -10.71 27.41 -43.16
N LEU A 21 -11.83 28.10 -43.16
CA LEU A 21 -12.75 28.20 -42.00
C LEU A 21 -13.48 26.89 -41.71
N ALA A 22 -13.85 26.12 -42.75
CA ALA A 22 -14.46 24.81 -42.58
C ALA A 22 -13.45 23.75 -42.02
N MET A 23 -12.17 23.83 -42.40
CA MET A 23 -11.12 22.92 -41.92
C MET A 23 -10.67 23.24 -40.48
N ALA A 24 -10.79 24.51 -40.03
CA ALA A 24 -10.48 24.92 -38.65
C ALA A 24 -11.57 24.46 -37.65
N ILE A 25 -12.84 24.35 -38.08
CA ILE A 25 -13.95 23.90 -37.22
C ILE A 25 -13.93 22.39 -37.00
N THR A 26 -13.39 21.62 -37.94
CA THR A 26 -13.27 20.14 -37.79
C THR A 26 -12.13 19.72 -36.87
N LEU A 27 -11.10 20.54 -36.64
CA LEU A 27 -9.98 20.18 -35.74
C LEU A 27 -10.28 20.44 -34.25
N THR A 28 -11.27 21.18 -33.90
CA THR A 28 -11.64 21.47 -32.49
C THR A 28 -12.64 20.48 -31.91
N ALA A 29 -13.22 19.57 -32.71
CA ALA A 29 -14.26 18.66 -32.25
C ALA A 29 -13.70 17.31 -31.72
N THR A 30 -12.38 17.03 -31.79
CA THR A 30 -11.80 15.73 -31.44
C THR A 30 -11.20 15.63 -30.06
N HIS A 31 -11.35 16.62 -29.18
CA HIS A 31 -10.81 16.56 -27.79
C HIS A 31 -11.89 16.48 -26.70
N ALA A 32 -13.13 16.21 -27.06
CA ALA A 32 -14.11 15.73 -26.10
C ALA A 32 -13.89 14.24 -25.86
N LEU A 33 -12.73 13.86 -25.29
CA LEU A 33 -12.54 12.58 -24.62
C LEU A 33 -13.64 12.48 -23.56
N ALA A 34 -14.57 11.57 -23.79
CA ALA A 34 -15.70 11.30 -22.91
C ALA A 34 -15.20 11.06 -21.47
N GLN A 35 -15.17 12.12 -20.68
CA GLN A 35 -15.12 11.96 -19.23
C GLN A 35 -16.45 11.30 -18.87
N THR A 36 -16.43 10.00 -18.59
CA THR A 36 -17.61 9.32 -18.04
C THR A 36 -18.06 10.14 -16.84
N PRO A 37 -19.29 10.66 -16.82
CA PRO A 37 -19.74 11.45 -15.68
C PRO A 37 -19.60 10.59 -14.42
N ALA A 38 -19.00 11.13 -13.37
CA ALA A 38 -18.84 10.39 -12.09
C ALA A 38 -20.19 9.86 -11.55
N ALA A 39 -21.30 10.41 -12.01
CA ALA A 39 -22.63 9.95 -11.67
C ALA A 39 -22.95 8.52 -12.13
N SER A 40 -22.32 8.00 -13.19
CA SER A 40 -22.55 6.64 -13.71
C SER A 40 -21.45 5.64 -13.32
N TYR A 41 -20.38 6.10 -12.65
CA TYR A 41 -19.31 5.21 -12.18
C TYR A 41 -19.74 4.48 -10.91
N PRO A 42 -19.44 3.17 -10.72
CA PRO A 42 -18.88 2.25 -11.69
C PRO A 42 -19.95 1.61 -12.61
N THR A 43 -19.59 1.32 -13.87
CA THR A 43 -20.47 0.63 -14.85
C THR A 43 -19.95 -0.76 -15.22
N LYS A 44 -18.77 -1.14 -14.74
CA LYS A 44 -18.11 -2.44 -14.95
C LYS A 44 -17.37 -2.87 -13.66
N PRO A 45 -16.92 -4.11 -13.56
CA PRO A 45 -16.18 -4.58 -12.38
C PRO A 45 -14.94 -3.74 -12.08
N ILE A 46 -14.68 -3.53 -10.79
CA ILE A 46 -13.48 -2.86 -10.26
C ILE A 46 -12.49 -3.94 -9.83
N ARG A 47 -11.22 -3.78 -10.17
CA ARG A 47 -10.14 -4.66 -9.75
C ARG A 47 -9.30 -3.98 -8.67
N ILE A 48 -9.09 -4.67 -7.56
CA ILE A 48 -8.16 -4.24 -6.52
C ILE A 48 -6.96 -5.19 -6.49
N ILE A 49 -5.79 -4.69 -6.86
CA ILE A 49 -4.54 -5.45 -6.83
C ILE A 49 -4.04 -5.50 -5.40
N ILE A 50 -3.78 -6.70 -4.90
CA ILE A 50 -3.27 -6.96 -3.55
C ILE A 50 -1.82 -7.42 -3.66
N PRO A 51 -0.85 -6.70 -3.04
CA PRO A 51 0.58 -6.94 -3.25
C PRO A 51 1.14 -8.20 -2.61
N PHE A 52 0.31 -8.97 -1.89
CA PHE A 52 0.73 -10.17 -1.15
C PHE A 52 -0.22 -11.34 -1.39
N VAL A 53 0.19 -12.54 -0.98
CA VAL A 53 -0.63 -13.76 -1.08
C VAL A 53 -1.86 -13.71 -0.18
N VAL A 54 -2.82 -14.58 -0.48
CA VAL A 54 -4.10 -14.71 0.25
C VAL A 54 -3.88 -14.99 1.73
N GLY A 55 -4.77 -14.48 2.59
CA GLY A 55 -4.83 -14.76 4.02
C GLY A 55 -4.06 -13.78 4.91
N GLY A 56 -3.35 -12.81 4.34
CA GLY A 56 -2.70 -11.74 5.10
C GLY A 56 -3.63 -10.55 5.36
N PRO A 57 -3.18 -9.57 6.18
CA PRO A 57 -3.97 -8.38 6.54
C PRO A 57 -4.47 -7.59 5.33
N THR A 58 -3.65 -7.46 4.30
CA THR A 58 -3.99 -6.76 3.05
C THR A 58 -5.12 -7.47 2.29
N ASP A 59 -5.12 -8.79 2.28
CA ASP A 59 -6.16 -9.60 1.65
C ASP A 59 -7.48 -9.48 2.42
N ILE A 60 -7.44 -9.59 3.75
CA ILE A 60 -8.61 -9.45 4.63
C ILE A 60 -9.28 -8.08 4.42
N LEU A 61 -8.52 -6.99 4.56
CA LEU A 61 -9.04 -5.63 4.40
C LEU A 61 -9.67 -5.42 3.03
N THR A 62 -8.98 -5.85 1.96
CA THR A 62 -9.46 -5.68 0.58
C THR A 62 -10.77 -6.44 0.34
N ARG A 63 -10.89 -7.67 0.83
CA ARG A 63 -12.11 -8.47 0.64
C ARG A 63 -13.29 -7.92 1.42
N VAL A 64 -13.08 -7.46 2.65
CA VAL A 64 -14.15 -6.83 3.46
C VAL A 64 -14.67 -5.58 2.76
N ILE A 65 -13.78 -4.68 2.33
CA ILE A 65 -14.16 -3.45 1.63
C ILE A 65 -14.78 -3.77 0.27
N GLY A 66 -14.14 -4.65 -0.52
CA GLY A 66 -14.61 -5.02 -1.85
C GLY A 66 -16.00 -5.67 -1.85
N GLN A 67 -16.31 -6.48 -0.84
CA GLN A 67 -17.64 -7.04 -0.66
C GLN A 67 -18.68 -5.93 -0.43
N LYS A 68 -18.43 -5.00 0.49
CA LYS A 68 -19.35 -3.89 0.78
C LYS A 68 -19.52 -2.95 -0.41
N MET A 69 -18.44 -2.66 -1.14
CA MET A 69 -18.54 -1.89 -2.40
C MET A 69 -19.42 -2.61 -3.43
N THR A 70 -19.29 -3.95 -3.54
CA THR A 70 -20.15 -4.75 -4.44
C THR A 70 -21.62 -4.67 -4.04
N GLU A 71 -21.91 -4.77 -2.74
CA GLU A 71 -23.27 -4.66 -2.19
C GLU A 71 -23.88 -3.26 -2.47
N HIS A 72 -23.10 -2.19 -2.28
CA HIS A 72 -23.59 -0.82 -2.44
C HIS A 72 -23.75 -0.39 -3.92
N TRP A 73 -22.83 -0.81 -4.78
CA TRP A 73 -22.75 -0.31 -6.17
C TRP A 73 -23.33 -1.28 -7.20
N GLY A 74 -23.62 -2.52 -6.82
CA GLY A 74 -24.12 -3.56 -7.73
C GLY A 74 -23.12 -3.97 -8.80
N GLN A 75 -21.84 -3.52 -8.68
CA GLN A 75 -20.75 -3.89 -9.57
C GLN A 75 -19.72 -4.71 -8.81
N GLN A 76 -19.25 -5.80 -9.43
CA GLN A 76 -18.28 -6.70 -8.81
C GLN A 76 -16.97 -5.98 -8.48
N VAL A 77 -16.44 -6.21 -7.27
CA VAL A 77 -15.08 -5.81 -6.88
C VAL A 77 -14.22 -7.06 -6.76
N LEU A 78 -13.22 -7.16 -7.64
CA LEU A 78 -12.34 -8.32 -7.77
C LEU A 78 -11.06 -8.11 -6.97
N ALA A 79 -10.84 -8.95 -5.97
CA ALA A 79 -9.58 -9.02 -5.22
C ALA A 79 -8.57 -9.86 -6.00
N ASP A 80 -7.48 -9.25 -6.49
CA ASP A 80 -6.46 -9.88 -7.31
C ASP A 80 -5.09 -9.88 -6.62
N ASN A 81 -4.71 -11.02 -6.04
CA ASN A 81 -3.45 -11.17 -5.31
C ASN A 81 -2.26 -11.32 -6.28
N ARG A 82 -1.33 -10.35 -6.25
CA ARG A 82 -0.11 -10.28 -7.06
C ARG A 82 1.12 -10.11 -6.17
N GLY A 83 1.46 -11.17 -5.45
CA GLY A 83 2.61 -11.17 -4.55
C GLY A 83 3.94 -11.31 -5.30
N GLY A 84 5.00 -10.77 -4.71
CA GLY A 84 6.38 -10.88 -5.17
C GLY A 84 7.13 -9.55 -5.10
N ALA A 85 8.47 -9.63 -5.03
CA ALA A 85 9.37 -8.47 -4.91
C ALA A 85 8.93 -7.45 -3.86
N GLY A 86 8.52 -7.91 -2.66
CA GLY A 86 8.04 -7.03 -1.58
C GLY A 86 6.79 -6.21 -1.89
N GLY A 87 6.06 -6.54 -2.97
CA GLY A 87 4.88 -5.82 -3.46
C GLY A 87 5.15 -4.96 -4.69
N ASN A 88 6.40 -4.82 -5.15
CA ASN A 88 6.75 -3.99 -6.31
C ASN A 88 6.04 -4.45 -7.58
N ILE A 89 5.83 -5.77 -7.77
CA ILE A 89 5.09 -6.31 -8.91
C ILE A 89 3.67 -5.71 -8.97
N ALA A 90 2.97 -5.65 -7.85
CA ALA A 90 1.64 -5.06 -7.78
C ALA A 90 1.66 -3.55 -8.07
N ALA A 91 2.66 -2.84 -7.55
CA ALA A 91 2.83 -1.40 -7.78
C ALA A 91 3.08 -1.10 -9.26
N GLU A 92 4.00 -1.80 -9.91
CA GLU A 92 4.28 -1.64 -11.34
C GLU A 92 3.08 -1.96 -12.23
N MET A 93 2.35 -3.03 -11.92
CA MET A 93 1.10 -3.36 -12.63
C MET A 93 0.07 -2.26 -12.52
N THR A 94 -0.06 -1.66 -11.32
CA THR A 94 -1.02 -0.57 -11.09
C THR A 94 -0.58 0.71 -11.80
N ALA A 95 0.69 1.09 -11.70
CA ALA A 95 1.25 2.26 -12.38
C ALA A 95 1.02 2.23 -13.90
N LYS A 96 1.11 1.03 -14.50
CA LYS A 96 0.91 0.79 -15.93
C LYS A 96 -0.55 0.58 -16.34
N SER A 97 -1.49 0.56 -15.39
CA SER A 97 -2.92 0.36 -15.68
C SER A 97 -3.57 1.62 -16.24
N ALA A 98 -4.68 1.45 -16.96
CA ALA A 98 -5.46 2.58 -17.47
C ALA A 98 -5.97 3.45 -16.31
N PRO A 99 -5.89 4.79 -16.41
CA PRO A 99 -6.35 5.71 -15.38
C PRO A 99 -7.86 5.97 -15.47
N ASP A 100 -8.65 4.90 -15.67
CA ASP A 100 -10.09 4.94 -15.88
C ASP A 100 -10.93 4.72 -14.60
N GLY A 101 -10.24 4.53 -13.47
CA GLY A 101 -10.87 4.31 -12.16
C GLY A 101 -11.15 2.84 -11.81
N TYR A 102 -10.92 1.90 -12.72
CA TYR A 102 -11.28 0.49 -12.50
C TYR A 102 -10.14 -0.40 -12.02
N THR A 103 -8.96 0.18 -11.79
CA THR A 103 -7.84 -0.51 -11.14
C THR A 103 -7.37 0.28 -9.94
N LEU A 104 -7.44 -0.31 -8.75
CA LEU A 104 -6.84 0.17 -7.52
C LEU A 104 -5.75 -0.79 -7.07
N MET A 105 -4.89 -0.33 -6.19
CA MET A 105 -3.97 -1.18 -5.43
C MET A 105 -4.10 -0.89 -3.95
N LEU A 106 -4.01 -1.92 -3.12
CA LEU A 106 -3.77 -1.75 -1.71
C LEU A 106 -2.26 -1.51 -1.50
N GLY A 107 -1.91 -0.32 -1.07
CA GLY A 107 -0.54 0.10 -0.78
C GLY A 107 -0.20 0.00 0.70
N THR A 108 1.10 -0.09 0.97
CA THR A 108 1.71 -0.05 2.32
C THR A 108 2.90 0.90 2.33
N PRO A 109 3.36 1.40 3.50
CA PRO A 109 4.57 2.20 3.58
C PRO A 109 5.80 1.54 2.94
N GLY A 110 6.00 0.23 3.16
CA GLY A 110 7.11 -0.51 2.58
C GLY A 110 7.17 -0.35 1.07
N ILE A 111 6.05 -0.59 0.37
CA ILE A 111 5.99 -0.54 -1.09
C ILE A 111 6.14 0.88 -1.61
N LEU A 112 5.37 1.83 -1.05
CA LEU A 112 5.22 3.15 -1.66
C LEU A 112 6.24 4.18 -1.16
N THR A 113 6.84 3.97 0.03
CA THR A 113 7.69 5.00 0.64
C THR A 113 9.09 4.52 1.05
N ILE A 114 9.36 3.21 1.00
CA ILE A 114 10.66 2.64 1.35
C ILE A 114 11.33 1.99 0.14
N ASN A 115 10.64 1.13 -0.60
CA ASN A 115 11.21 0.39 -1.74
C ASN A 115 11.86 1.29 -2.81
N PRO A 116 11.37 2.52 -3.09
CA PRO A 116 12.04 3.42 -4.03
C PRO A 116 13.48 3.78 -3.65
N PHE A 117 13.90 3.52 -2.41
CA PHE A 117 15.26 3.79 -1.91
C PHE A 117 16.09 2.54 -1.67
N LEU A 118 15.51 1.34 -1.81
CA LEU A 118 16.20 0.08 -1.56
C LEU A 118 16.83 -0.53 -2.81
N GLY A 119 16.30 -0.22 -3.98
CA GLY A 119 16.76 -0.78 -5.25
C GLY A 119 15.99 -0.23 -6.44
N GLU A 120 16.19 -0.84 -7.59
CA GLU A 120 15.49 -0.44 -8.80
C GLU A 120 14.01 -0.81 -8.72
N VAL A 121 13.14 0.18 -8.82
CA VAL A 121 11.69 0.04 -8.98
C VAL A 121 11.25 0.74 -10.25
N HIS A 122 10.26 0.19 -10.95
CA HIS A 122 9.78 0.75 -12.22
C HIS A 122 8.50 1.58 -12.03
N PHE A 123 8.47 2.36 -10.96
CA PHE A 123 7.42 3.34 -10.67
C PHE A 123 7.98 4.50 -9.83
N ASP A 124 7.33 5.64 -9.93
CA ASP A 124 7.53 6.81 -9.06
C ASP A 124 6.27 7.03 -8.23
N THR A 125 6.39 6.96 -6.93
CA THR A 125 5.24 7.01 -6.02
C THR A 125 4.37 8.26 -6.19
N LEU A 126 4.98 9.42 -6.43
CA LEU A 126 4.23 10.68 -6.54
C LEU A 126 3.77 11.01 -7.96
N LYS A 127 4.43 10.45 -9.00
CA LYS A 127 4.08 10.69 -10.40
C LYS A 127 3.11 9.66 -10.96
N ASP A 128 3.23 8.41 -10.54
CA ASP A 128 2.49 7.29 -11.14
C ASP A 128 1.24 6.92 -10.36
N PHE A 129 1.10 7.41 -9.10
CA PHE A 129 -0.08 7.12 -8.30
C PHE A 129 -0.79 8.38 -7.80
N THR A 130 -2.09 8.29 -7.69
CA THR A 130 -2.92 9.19 -6.90
C THR A 130 -3.43 8.46 -5.65
N ALA A 131 -3.36 9.16 -4.51
CA ALA A 131 -3.90 8.65 -3.25
C ALA A 131 -5.43 8.59 -3.32
N VAL A 132 -6.02 7.55 -2.71
CA VAL A 132 -7.47 7.46 -2.54
C VAL A 132 -7.83 7.66 -1.07
N THR A 133 -7.43 6.74 -0.19
CA THR A 133 -7.65 6.85 1.25
C THR A 133 -6.75 5.89 2.01
N MET A 134 -6.36 6.27 3.22
CA MET A 134 -5.82 5.37 4.24
C MET A 134 -7.01 4.67 4.91
N ALA A 135 -7.13 3.37 4.73
CA ALA A 135 -8.32 2.64 5.17
C ALA A 135 -8.17 2.01 6.56
N SER A 136 -6.96 1.66 6.94
CA SER A 136 -6.68 1.03 8.23
C SER A 136 -5.24 1.26 8.67
N ASN A 137 -5.02 1.37 9.98
CA ASN A 137 -3.72 1.09 10.58
C ASN A 137 -3.61 -0.42 10.82
N LEU A 138 -2.42 -0.95 10.57
CA LEU A 138 -2.06 -2.32 10.86
C LEU A 138 -1.07 -2.34 12.01
N THR A 139 -1.53 -2.72 13.20
CA THR A 139 -0.63 -2.93 14.33
C THR A 139 0.25 -4.13 14.04
N SER A 140 1.57 -3.93 14.05
CA SER A 140 2.56 -5.00 14.02
C SER A 140 2.85 -5.51 15.42
N ILE A 141 3.46 -6.69 15.53
CA ILE A 141 3.87 -7.29 16.80
C ILE A 141 5.19 -8.03 16.62
N LEU A 142 6.11 -7.83 17.55
CA LEU A 142 7.33 -8.61 17.66
C LEU A 142 7.02 -9.93 18.36
N VAL A 143 7.26 -11.02 17.68
CA VAL A 143 6.99 -12.38 18.18
C VAL A 143 8.19 -13.29 17.96
N VAL A 144 8.30 -14.32 18.80
CA VAL A 144 9.37 -15.30 18.72
C VAL A 144 8.85 -16.74 18.88
N HIS A 145 9.60 -17.69 18.33
CA HIS A 145 9.37 -19.12 18.59
C HIS A 145 9.75 -19.47 20.05
N PRO A 146 8.94 -20.29 20.76
CA PRO A 146 9.19 -20.63 22.16
C PRO A 146 10.55 -21.31 22.45
N SER A 147 11.15 -21.96 21.46
CA SER A 147 12.48 -22.61 21.62
C SER A 147 13.61 -21.66 22.02
N LEU A 148 13.43 -20.34 21.83
CA LEU A 148 14.43 -19.37 22.26
C LEU A 148 14.46 -19.20 23.79
N GLY A 149 13.38 -19.56 24.50
CA GLY A 149 13.26 -19.41 25.95
C GLY A 149 13.22 -17.96 26.44
N VAL A 150 13.00 -16.98 25.52
CA VAL A 150 12.95 -15.54 25.84
C VAL A 150 11.50 -15.08 26.00
N LYS A 151 11.26 -14.11 26.88
CA LYS A 151 9.93 -13.58 27.21
C LYS A 151 9.82 -12.06 27.03
N THR A 152 10.94 -11.37 26.80
CA THR A 152 10.99 -9.91 26.61
C THR A 152 11.88 -9.56 25.43
N GLY A 153 11.68 -8.35 24.86
CA GLY A 153 12.55 -7.83 23.81
C GLY A 153 14.00 -7.70 24.27
N LYS A 154 14.21 -7.36 25.55
CA LYS A 154 15.55 -7.26 26.15
C LYS A 154 16.26 -8.61 26.20
N GLU A 155 15.57 -9.69 26.59
CA GLU A 155 16.10 -11.04 26.55
C GLU A 155 16.43 -11.51 25.14
N LEU A 156 15.57 -11.18 24.14
CA LEU A 156 15.85 -11.46 22.73
C LEU A 156 17.13 -10.77 22.27
N ILE A 157 17.32 -9.49 22.63
CA ILE A 157 18.53 -8.73 22.29
C ILE A 157 19.77 -9.40 22.91
N GLN A 158 19.71 -9.76 24.18
CA GLN A 158 20.82 -10.45 24.87
C GLN A 158 21.12 -11.80 24.21
N TYR A 159 20.09 -12.58 23.89
CA TYR A 159 20.23 -13.87 23.21
C TYR A 159 20.90 -13.72 21.84
N ALA A 160 20.45 -12.75 21.02
CA ALA A 160 20.99 -12.49 19.70
C ALA A 160 22.43 -11.97 19.72
N LYS A 161 22.81 -11.13 20.71
CA LYS A 161 24.17 -10.59 20.87
C LYS A 161 25.22 -11.69 21.07
N THR A 162 24.86 -12.78 21.76
CA THR A 162 25.76 -13.92 21.96
C THR A 162 25.80 -14.90 20.78
N ARG A 163 24.95 -14.71 19.78
CA ARG A 163 24.78 -15.60 18.62
C ARG A 163 24.57 -14.82 17.33
N PRO A 164 25.52 -13.95 16.93
CA PRO A 164 25.35 -13.10 15.75
C PRO A 164 25.17 -13.96 14.49
N GLY A 165 24.12 -13.65 13.69
CA GLY A 165 23.81 -14.34 12.44
C GLY A 165 23.29 -15.79 12.58
N GLN A 166 23.03 -16.28 13.80
CA GLN A 166 22.51 -17.64 14.00
C GLN A 166 20.97 -17.69 14.07
N LEU A 167 20.33 -16.54 14.35
CA LEU A 167 18.87 -16.41 14.29
C LEU A 167 18.43 -15.97 12.92
N ASN A 168 17.24 -16.41 12.52
CA ASN A 168 16.58 -15.96 11.30
C ASN A 168 15.28 -15.25 11.66
N PHE A 169 15.00 -14.14 10.96
CA PHE A 169 13.68 -13.54 10.98
C PHE A 169 13.00 -13.67 9.63
N GLY A 170 11.69 -13.93 9.64
CA GLY A 170 10.88 -13.96 8.45
C GLY A 170 10.23 -12.58 8.17
N SER A 171 9.92 -12.32 6.89
CA SER A 171 9.15 -11.14 6.48
C SER A 171 8.14 -11.47 5.39
N SER A 172 7.28 -10.50 5.06
CA SER A 172 6.36 -10.63 3.92
C SER A 172 7.05 -10.47 2.56
N GLY A 173 8.38 -10.38 2.54
CA GLY A 173 9.24 -10.23 1.36
C GLY A 173 10.18 -9.04 1.47
N ASN A 174 11.19 -9.00 0.61
CA ASN A 174 12.18 -7.92 0.53
C ASN A 174 11.49 -6.56 0.37
N GLY A 175 11.85 -5.56 1.19
CA GLY A 175 11.27 -4.23 1.16
C GLY A 175 9.86 -4.12 1.77
N SER A 176 9.25 -5.22 2.25
CA SER A 176 7.98 -5.13 2.99
C SER A 176 8.14 -4.41 4.32
N THR A 177 7.04 -3.85 4.85
CA THR A 177 7.08 -3.17 6.17
C THR A 177 7.63 -4.08 7.27
N SER A 178 7.36 -5.39 7.24
CA SER A 178 7.89 -6.35 8.22
C SER A 178 9.40 -6.58 8.09
N HIS A 179 9.95 -6.54 6.87
CA HIS A 179 11.40 -6.56 6.64
C HIS A 179 12.05 -5.31 7.26
N ILE A 180 11.56 -4.14 6.87
CA ILE A 180 12.10 -2.85 7.34
C ILE A 180 12.02 -2.72 8.86
N ALA A 181 10.90 -3.13 9.47
CA ALA A 181 10.71 -3.11 10.92
C ALA A 181 11.76 -3.95 11.65
N MET A 182 12.09 -5.13 11.13
CA MET A 182 13.12 -5.98 11.73
C MET A 182 14.53 -5.45 11.51
N GLU A 183 14.84 -4.86 10.35
CA GLU A 183 16.13 -4.22 10.13
C GLU A 183 16.32 -2.98 11.03
N MET A 184 15.26 -2.18 11.21
CA MET A 184 15.27 -1.09 12.20
C MET A 184 15.52 -1.61 13.61
N PHE A 185 14.90 -2.76 13.98
CA PHE A 185 15.11 -3.40 15.28
C PHE A 185 16.54 -3.93 15.44
N ASN A 186 17.06 -4.62 14.44
CA ASN A 186 18.46 -5.11 14.41
C ASN A 186 19.45 -3.98 14.68
N ARG A 187 19.27 -2.86 13.97
CA ARG A 187 20.13 -1.69 14.10
C ARG A 187 19.98 -1.00 15.45
N ALA A 188 18.74 -0.72 15.89
CA ALA A 188 18.49 -0.06 17.18
C ALA A 188 19.03 -0.87 18.35
N ALA A 189 18.99 -2.19 18.26
CA ALA A 189 19.48 -3.12 19.27
C ALA A 189 20.97 -3.46 19.16
N GLY A 190 21.63 -3.14 18.05
CA GLY A 190 23.00 -3.53 17.75
C GLY A 190 23.17 -5.04 17.67
N ILE A 191 22.26 -5.75 16.97
CA ILE A 191 22.22 -7.19 16.79
C ILE A 191 22.18 -7.56 15.30
N ASN A 192 22.42 -8.85 15.02
CA ASN A 192 22.37 -9.40 13.66
C ASN A 192 21.49 -10.66 13.66
N ILE A 193 20.21 -10.49 13.30
CA ILE A 193 19.28 -11.58 12.99
C ILE A 193 19.10 -11.59 11.47
N ARG A 194 19.31 -12.74 10.80
CA ARG A 194 19.33 -12.85 9.34
C ARG A 194 17.93 -12.82 8.74
N HIS A 195 17.75 -12.13 7.63
CA HIS A 195 16.50 -12.05 6.92
C HIS A 195 16.21 -13.29 6.06
N ILE A 196 14.97 -13.77 6.11
CA ILE A 196 14.40 -14.81 5.22
C ILE A 196 13.11 -14.25 4.61
N PRO A 197 13.11 -13.89 3.31
CA PRO A 197 11.94 -13.31 2.65
C PRO A 197 10.90 -14.38 2.28
N TYR A 198 9.60 -14.06 2.51
CA TYR A 198 8.46 -14.86 2.08
C TYR A 198 7.58 -14.07 1.10
N LYS A 199 6.62 -14.72 0.44
CA LYS A 199 5.66 -14.07 -0.46
C LYS A 199 4.44 -13.47 0.26
N GLY A 200 4.55 -13.22 1.58
CA GLY A 200 3.48 -12.66 2.41
C GLY A 200 3.58 -13.06 3.87
N ALA A 201 2.68 -12.53 4.71
CA ALA A 201 2.69 -12.73 6.15
C ALA A 201 2.36 -14.16 6.57
N ALA A 202 1.39 -14.80 5.93
CA ALA A 202 0.91 -16.12 6.32
C ALA A 202 1.98 -17.21 6.24
N PRO A 203 2.76 -17.39 5.14
CA PRO A 203 3.83 -18.38 5.09
C PRO A 203 4.95 -18.09 6.10
N ALA A 204 5.31 -16.82 6.35
CA ALA A 204 6.28 -16.46 7.36
C ALA A 204 5.84 -16.88 8.78
N ALA A 205 4.56 -16.65 9.11
CA ALA A 205 4.00 -17.08 10.40
C ALA A 205 3.96 -18.61 10.55
N SER A 206 3.64 -19.34 9.48
CA SER A 206 3.67 -20.81 9.48
C SER A 206 5.07 -21.35 9.81
N ASP A 207 6.10 -20.76 9.21
CA ASP A 207 7.49 -21.14 9.44
C ASP A 207 8.01 -20.71 10.83
N LEU A 208 7.50 -19.60 11.39
CA LEU A 208 7.77 -19.27 12.80
C LEU A 208 7.18 -20.32 13.73
N VAL A 209 5.92 -20.73 13.50
CA VAL A 209 5.26 -21.78 14.31
C VAL A 209 5.97 -23.12 14.21
N ALA A 210 6.57 -23.43 13.05
CA ALA A 210 7.38 -24.62 12.81
C ALA A 210 8.80 -24.51 13.39
N GLY A 211 9.25 -23.30 13.77
CA GLY A 211 10.61 -23.06 14.25
C GLY A 211 11.66 -22.90 13.14
N THR A 212 11.27 -22.90 11.88
CA THR A 212 12.17 -22.68 10.73
C THR A 212 12.81 -21.29 10.77
N VAL A 213 12.03 -20.27 11.12
CA VAL A 213 12.51 -18.94 11.52
C VAL A 213 12.17 -18.72 12.99
N GLN A 214 12.93 -17.85 13.68
CA GLN A 214 12.84 -17.71 15.14
C GLN A 214 12.15 -16.40 15.55
N VAL A 215 12.12 -15.40 14.68
CA VAL A 215 11.63 -14.05 15.00
C VAL A 215 10.78 -13.50 13.86
N LEU A 216 9.70 -12.80 14.18
CA LEU A 216 8.95 -11.97 13.23
C LEU A 216 8.59 -10.62 13.88
N MET A 217 8.55 -9.55 13.08
CA MET A 217 7.80 -8.34 13.39
C MET A 217 6.77 -8.16 12.29
N ILE A 218 5.52 -8.57 12.54
CA ILE A 218 4.52 -8.78 11.49
C ILE A 218 3.13 -8.32 11.96
N GLY A 219 2.20 -8.14 11.03
CA GLY A 219 0.82 -7.71 11.36
C GLY A 219 0.14 -8.67 12.35
N LEU A 220 -0.45 -8.09 13.37
CA LEU A 220 -1.16 -8.73 14.48
C LEU A 220 -2.13 -9.84 14.05
N PRO A 221 -3.00 -9.65 13.02
CA PRO A 221 -3.98 -10.65 12.64
C PRO A 221 -3.37 -12.01 12.29
N THR A 222 -2.18 -11.99 11.70
CA THR A 222 -1.53 -13.21 11.20
C THR A 222 -1.05 -14.12 12.34
N VAL A 223 -0.70 -13.55 13.50
CA VAL A 223 0.00 -14.28 14.57
C VAL A 223 -0.78 -14.39 15.87
N MET A 224 -1.76 -13.54 16.12
CA MET A 224 -2.54 -13.57 17.38
C MET A 224 -3.23 -14.90 17.68
N PRO A 225 -3.77 -15.67 16.71
CA PRO A 225 -4.31 -17.01 16.98
C PRO A 225 -3.26 -17.96 17.55
N HIS A 226 -2.00 -17.82 17.14
CA HIS A 226 -0.88 -18.65 17.62
C HIS A 226 -0.33 -18.15 18.96
N VAL A 227 -0.35 -16.84 19.22
CA VAL A 227 -0.05 -16.25 20.54
C VAL A 227 -1.06 -16.72 21.57
N ALA A 228 -2.34 -16.67 21.26
CA ALA A 228 -3.43 -17.08 22.15
C ALA A 228 -3.34 -18.58 22.55
N THR A 229 -2.78 -19.42 21.70
CA THR A 229 -2.55 -20.85 21.97
C THR A 229 -1.16 -21.18 22.52
N GLY A 230 -0.29 -20.18 22.75
CA GLY A 230 1.06 -20.34 23.26
C GLY A 230 2.06 -20.98 22.28
N ARG A 231 1.69 -21.11 20.99
CA ARG A 231 2.58 -21.65 19.95
C ARG A 231 3.71 -20.70 19.57
N ILE A 232 3.53 -19.42 19.80
CA ILE A 232 4.54 -18.37 19.66
C ILE A 232 4.40 -17.39 20.83
N ILE A 233 5.47 -16.66 21.15
CA ILE A 233 5.54 -15.71 22.25
C ILE A 233 5.54 -14.29 21.71
N ALA A 234 4.64 -13.45 22.22
CA ALA A 234 4.61 -12.01 21.93
C ALA A 234 5.58 -11.27 22.85
N LEU A 235 6.43 -10.42 22.28
CA LEU A 235 7.40 -9.63 23.03
C LEU A 235 7.06 -8.14 23.12
N GLY A 236 6.31 -7.58 22.15
CA GLY A 236 5.92 -6.19 22.16
C GLY A 236 5.28 -5.71 20.86
N VAL A 237 4.54 -4.61 20.92
CA VAL A 237 4.01 -3.90 19.76
C VAL A 237 4.89 -2.69 19.44
N PRO A 238 5.27 -2.43 18.17
CA PRO A 238 6.11 -1.29 17.81
C PRO A 238 5.29 0.00 17.62
N THR A 239 4.41 0.27 18.60
CA THR A 239 3.57 1.48 18.66
C THR A 239 4.06 2.39 19.78
N PRO A 240 3.81 3.73 19.72
CA PRO A 240 4.25 4.66 20.77
C PRO A 240 3.67 4.33 22.15
N THR A 241 2.47 3.76 22.17
CA THR A 241 1.74 3.33 23.38
C THR A 241 1.21 1.91 23.22
N PRO A 242 0.91 1.18 24.32
CA PRO A 242 0.28 -0.13 24.23
C PRO A 242 -0.99 -0.12 23.39
N SER A 243 -1.19 -1.16 22.56
CA SER A 243 -2.33 -1.24 21.65
C SER A 243 -3.53 -1.92 22.29
N ALA A 244 -4.70 -1.34 22.15
CA ALA A 244 -5.95 -1.97 22.58
C ALA A 244 -6.25 -3.28 21.81
N LEU A 245 -5.64 -3.49 20.64
CA LEU A 245 -5.73 -4.72 19.85
C LEU A 245 -4.83 -5.84 20.37
N ALA A 246 -3.91 -5.53 21.31
CA ALA A 246 -2.99 -6.47 21.93
C ALA A 246 -2.93 -6.24 23.46
N PRO A 247 -4.05 -6.44 24.18
CA PRO A 247 -4.12 -6.15 25.61
C PRO A 247 -3.09 -6.97 26.39
N GLY A 248 -2.39 -6.30 27.31
CA GLY A 248 -1.35 -6.91 28.15
C GLY A 248 0.00 -7.10 27.48
N ILE A 249 0.15 -6.75 26.21
CA ILE A 249 1.44 -6.78 25.50
C ILE A 249 2.06 -5.37 25.56
N PRO A 250 3.30 -5.23 26.09
CA PRO A 250 3.98 -3.92 26.18
C PRO A 250 4.37 -3.39 24.80
N THR A 251 4.84 -2.15 24.72
CA THR A 251 5.50 -1.64 23.53
C THR A 251 6.86 -2.30 23.33
N VAL A 252 7.37 -2.34 22.09
CA VAL A 252 8.75 -2.78 21.83
C VAL A 252 9.74 -1.85 22.52
N ALA A 253 9.45 -0.55 22.57
CA ALA A 253 10.28 0.43 23.29
C ALA A 253 10.47 0.06 24.77
N GLU A 254 9.40 -0.33 25.46
CA GLU A 254 9.43 -0.79 26.87
C GLU A 254 10.08 -2.16 26.99
N SER A 255 9.60 -3.15 26.23
CA SER A 255 10.02 -4.56 26.33
C SER A 255 11.49 -4.78 25.97
N ALA A 256 12.00 -4.03 24.99
CA ALA A 256 13.37 -4.15 24.50
C ALA A 256 14.34 -3.12 25.11
N GLY A 257 13.81 -2.10 25.81
CA GLY A 257 14.62 -0.98 26.30
C GLY A 257 15.17 -0.11 25.18
N LEU A 258 14.37 0.14 24.13
CA LEU A 258 14.70 0.95 22.96
C LEU A 258 13.79 2.20 22.91
N PRO A 259 14.10 3.26 23.67
CA PRO A 259 13.27 4.46 23.72
C PRO A 259 12.99 5.04 22.32
N GLY A 260 11.72 5.36 22.04
CA GLY A 260 11.30 5.93 20.74
C GLY A 260 11.25 4.93 19.57
N PHE A 261 11.44 3.63 19.81
CA PHE A 261 11.26 2.65 18.74
C PHE A 261 9.79 2.54 18.36
N GLU A 262 9.49 2.88 17.13
CA GLU A 262 8.15 2.78 16.55
C GLU A 262 8.20 2.44 15.05
N VAL A 263 7.16 1.78 14.58
CA VAL A 263 6.99 1.44 13.16
C VAL A 263 5.57 1.78 12.73
N SER A 264 5.44 2.77 11.87
CA SER A 264 4.16 3.08 11.23
C SER A 264 3.85 2.04 10.15
N ASN A 265 2.63 1.51 10.18
CA ASN A 265 2.18 0.54 9.20
C ASN A 265 0.70 0.77 8.88
N TRP A 266 0.43 1.52 7.83
CA TRP A 266 -0.92 1.76 7.32
C TRP A 266 -1.20 0.90 6.09
N LEU A 267 -2.48 0.66 5.85
CA LEU A 267 -3.03 0.05 4.65
C LEU A 267 -3.94 1.07 3.96
N GLY A 268 -3.62 1.42 2.73
CA GLY A 268 -4.35 2.45 2.00
C GLY A 268 -4.49 2.12 0.53
N PHE A 269 -5.44 2.77 -0.13
CA PHE A 269 -5.70 2.55 -1.55
C PHE A 269 -5.08 3.66 -2.39
N VAL A 270 -4.42 3.25 -3.47
CA VAL A 270 -3.89 4.13 -4.52
C VAL A 270 -4.37 3.63 -5.88
N MET A 271 -4.29 4.48 -6.88
CA MET A 271 -4.64 4.17 -8.26
C MET A 271 -3.75 4.97 -9.24
N PRO A 272 -3.79 4.70 -10.57
CA PRO A 272 -2.97 5.45 -11.53
C PRO A 272 -3.19 6.96 -11.45
N ALA A 273 -2.11 7.74 -11.50
CA ALA A 273 -2.09 9.18 -11.21
C ALA A 273 -3.04 10.02 -12.06
N ALA A 274 -3.22 9.67 -13.35
CA ALA A 274 -4.09 10.41 -14.26
C ALA A 274 -5.59 10.08 -14.11
N THR A 275 -6.00 9.34 -13.07
CA THR A 275 -7.41 9.02 -12.81
C THR A 275 -8.19 10.30 -12.51
N PRO A 276 -9.38 10.50 -13.14
CA PRO A 276 -10.19 11.69 -12.93
C PRO A 276 -10.51 11.93 -11.46
N ARG A 277 -10.29 13.15 -10.98
CA ARG A 277 -10.48 13.55 -9.57
C ARG A 277 -11.86 13.18 -9.02
N SER A 278 -12.90 13.31 -9.84
CA SER A 278 -14.27 12.96 -9.46
C SER A 278 -14.43 11.47 -9.11
N ILE A 279 -13.72 10.59 -9.81
CA ILE A 279 -13.69 9.13 -9.52
C ILE A 279 -12.92 8.87 -8.23
N VAL A 280 -11.77 9.52 -8.05
CA VAL A 280 -10.96 9.40 -6.83
C VAL A 280 -11.77 9.80 -5.60
N LEU A 281 -12.46 10.94 -5.64
CA LEU A 281 -13.31 11.42 -4.53
C LEU A 281 -14.50 10.51 -4.27
N ARG A 282 -15.11 9.93 -5.31
CA ARG A 282 -16.21 8.98 -5.15
C ARG A 282 -15.74 7.70 -4.45
N LEU A 283 -14.57 7.16 -4.84
CA LEU A 283 -13.95 6.01 -4.18
C LEU A 283 -13.53 6.33 -2.74
N ASN A 284 -12.94 7.50 -2.49
CA ASN A 284 -12.60 7.97 -1.16
C ASN A 284 -13.83 7.99 -0.25
N THR A 285 -14.92 8.63 -0.71
CA THR A 285 -16.18 8.72 0.05
C THR A 285 -16.74 7.34 0.35
N GLU A 286 -16.78 6.45 -0.64
CA GLU A 286 -17.31 5.10 -0.50
C GLU A 286 -16.50 4.26 0.50
N ILE A 287 -15.19 4.17 0.31
CA ILE A 287 -14.33 3.37 1.20
C ILE A 287 -14.38 3.91 2.63
N ASN A 288 -14.34 5.23 2.81
CA ASN A 288 -14.44 5.85 4.13
C ASN A 288 -15.78 5.60 4.80
N SER A 289 -16.88 5.59 4.04
CA SER A 289 -18.20 5.25 4.58
C SER A 289 -18.23 3.80 5.08
N ILE A 290 -17.69 2.88 4.29
CA ILE A 290 -17.62 1.45 4.61
C ILE A 290 -16.83 1.19 5.90
N VAL A 291 -15.60 1.71 6.01
CA VAL A 291 -14.73 1.44 7.17
C VAL A 291 -15.26 2.07 8.48
N ARG A 292 -16.17 3.05 8.39
CA ARG A 292 -16.80 3.70 9.54
C ARG A 292 -18.07 2.99 10.01
N THR A 293 -18.65 2.07 9.23
CA THR A 293 -19.85 1.33 9.65
C THR A 293 -19.53 0.46 10.88
N PRO A 294 -20.42 0.38 11.88
CA PRO A 294 -20.17 -0.41 13.09
C PRO A 294 -19.85 -1.88 12.81
N GLU A 295 -20.53 -2.48 11.82
CA GLU A 295 -20.33 -3.86 11.40
C GLU A 295 -18.91 -4.10 10.87
N VAL A 296 -18.49 -3.30 9.86
CA VAL A 296 -17.15 -3.42 9.25
C VAL A 296 -16.08 -3.09 10.26
N ARG A 297 -16.30 -2.04 11.08
CA ARG A 297 -15.36 -1.67 12.14
C ARG A 297 -15.14 -2.83 13.12
N ALA A 298 -16.21 -3.47 13.60
CA ALA A 298 -16.11 -4.63 14.49
C ALA A 298 -15.38 -5.81 13.82
N GLN A 299 -15.69 -6.08 12.54
CA GLN A 299 -15.05 -7.14 11.77
C GLN A 299 -13.55 -6.89 11.59
N LEU A 300 -13.15 -5.67 11.23
CA LEU A 300 -11.73 -5.31 11.03
C LEU A 300 -10.96 -5.31 12.35
N LEU A 301 -11.53 -4.76 13.44
CA LEU A 301 -10.91 -4.81 14.75
C LEU A 301 -10.70 -6.26 15.24
N LYS A 302 -11.68 -7.14 15.04
CA LYS A 302 -11.54 -8.57 15.33
C LYS A 302 -10.43 -9.22 14.51
N ALA A 303 -10.20 -8.73 13.30
CA ALA A 303 -9.08 -9.14 12.46
C ALA A 303 -7.75 -8.42 12.81
N GLY A 304 -7.70 -7.60 13.87
CA GLY A 304 -6.50 -6.86 14.29
C GLY A 304 -6.12 -5.70 13.36
N LEU A 305 -7.09 -5.20 12.60
CA LEU A 305 -6.99 -4.05 11.73
C LEU A 305 -7.76 -2.89 12.36
N GLU A 306 -7.12 -1.74 12.55
CA GLU A 306 -7.75 -0.55 13.11
C GLU A 306 -8.29 0.33 11.96
N PRO A 307 -9.63 0.36 11.72
CA PRO A 307 -10.19 1.18 10.65
C PRO A 307 -10.00 2.66 10.95
N THR A 308 -9.48 3.41 9.99
CA THR A 308 -9.21 4.85 10.13
C THR A 308 -10.05 5.68 9.15
N GLY A 309 -9.80 5.57 7.89
CA GLY A 309 -10.24 6.50 6.85
C GLY A 309 -9.40 7.77 6.84
N SER A 310 -9.25 8.37 5.66
CA SER A 310 -8.58 9.66 5.49
C SER A 310 -9.16 10.41 4.30
N THR A 311 -8.91 11.71 4.20
CA THR A 311 -9.06 12.44 2.96
C THR A 311 -7.98 12.02 1.95
N VAL A 312 -8.17 12.36 0.70
CA VAL A 312 -7.15 12.16 -0.35
C VAL A 312 -5.89 12.95 -0.03
N GLU A 313 -6.06 14.20 0.46
CA GLU A 313 -4.97 15.12 0.81
C GLU A 313 -4.15 14.60 2.00
N GLU A 314 -4.80 14.07 3.03
CA GLU A 314 -4.11 13.47 4.19
C GLU A 314 -3.28 12.26 3.78
N MET A 315 -3.82 11.38 2.93
CA MET A 315 -3.04 10.25 2.43
C MET A 315 -1.91 10.69 1.51
N GLN A 316 -2.13 11.69 0.66
CA GLN A 316 -1.07 12.25 -0.19
C GLN A 316 0.07 12.82 0.64
N ALA A 317 -0.23 13.62 1.67
CA ALA A 317 0.76 14.16 2.61
C ALA A 317 1.51 13.05 3.36
N SER A 318 0.82 11.94 3.68
CA SER A 318 1.44 10.76 4.29
C SER A 318 2.45 10.07 3.35
N LEU A 319 2.15 9.99 2.04
CA LEU A 319 3.10 9.48 1.04
C LEU A 319 4.34 10.37 0.92
N GLU A 320 4.15 11.68 0.84
CA GLU A 320 5.25 12.66 0.74
C GLU A 320 6.17 12.62 1.98
N THR A 321 5.58 12.62 3.17
CA THR A 321 6.30 12.50 4.43
C THR A 321 7.00 11.14 4.54
N GLY A 322 6.29 10.08 4.14
CA GLY A 322 6.80 8.72 4.12
C GLY A 322 8.03 8.56 3.22
N LEU A 323 8.05 9.17 2.03
CA LEU A 323 9.22 9.15 1.15
C LEU A 323 10.44 9.87 1.76
N LYS A 324 10.22 11.04 2.39
CA LYS A 324 11.30 11.76 3.10
C LYS A 324 11.89 10.89 4.22
N ASN A 325 11.04 10.27 5.02
CA ASN A 325 11.44 9.38 6.10
C ASN A 325 12.07 8.08 5.56
N GLY A 326 11.54 7.51 4.48
CA GLY A 326 12.05 6.30 3.85
C GLY A 326 13.50 6.43 3.40
N ALA A 327 13.83 7.52 2.71
CA ALA A 327 15.21 7.82 2.32
C ALA A 327 16.16 7.84 3.54
N ARG A 328 15.72 8.48 4.64
CA ARG A 328 16.49 8.54 5.89
C ARG A 328 16.64 7.16 6.53
N ILE A 329 15.54 6.40 6.66
CA ILE A 329 15.53 5.06 7.29
C ILE A 329 16.47 4.11 6.54
N VAL A 330 16.37 4.04 5.20
CA VAL A 330 17.21 3.15 4.39
C VAL A 330 18.67 3.49 4.55
N LYS A 331 19.02 4.78 4.52
CA LYS A 331 20.41 5.26 4.72
C LYS A 331 20.91 4.95 6.12
N GLU A 332 20.14 5.29 7.17
CA GLU A 332 20.55 5.12 8.57
C GLU A 332 20.62 3.65 8.97
N ALA A 333 19.70 2.82 8.51
CA ALA A 333 19.67 1.40 8.82
C ALA A 333 20.57 0.55 7.90
N ASN A 334 21.16 1.17 6.85
CA ASN A 334 21.98 0.48 5.84
C ASN A 334 21.27 -0.77 5.28
N ILE A 335 19.96 -0.63 4.98
CA ILE A 335 19.15 -1.72 4.49
C ILE A 335 19.50 -1.99 3.03
N THR A 336 19.79 -3.24 2.70
CA THR A 336 20.02 -3.71 1.34
C THR A 336 18.97 -4.76 0.95
N LEU A 337 18.69 -4.87 -0.34
CA LEU A 337 17.95 -6.00 -0.89
C LEU A 337 19.01 -7.05 -1.28
N ASP A 338 19.21 -8.04 -0.43
CA ASP A 338 20.07 -9.18 -0.74
C ASP A 338 19.38 -10.17 -1.68
#